data_4944fbe78dc8779082e37bfd23f52c70
#
_entry.id   4944fbe78dc8779082e37bfd23f52c70
#
_cell.length_a   1.000
_cell.length_b   1.000
_cell.length_c   1.000
_cell.angle_alpha   90.00
_cell.angle_beta   90.00
_cell.angle_gamma   90.00
#
_symmetry.space_group_name_H-M   'P 1'
#
loop_
_entity.id
_entity.type
_entity.pdbx_description
1 polymer ?
#
loop_
_entity_poly.entity_id
_entity_poly.type
_entity_poly.pdbx_seq_one_letter_code
_entity_poly.pdbx_strand_id
1 'polypeptide(L)'
;MMPGSDLIVVRAEPLCAESSLAVQADGLTPLSAFYIRNNFPAPSLATELTVGGAVRRPYSLTPGDLRRLPRRRLTATLECAGNGRAFMSPPVPGEQWRLGAVSTAAWDGVPLSAVLEPAEVRADAVEVVFTGTDGFARSLGIDDAMGDDVLLVDTMNGEALTREHGAPFRLLVAGWYGMAAVKWLARIELSRTPFRGHFQVERYVIGDRPVRTMQLRSLILDPADEAIVPPTRQVVRGVAWTGSGHVTLVELSDDDGTTWRATTLIDTPRPYTWRRWEAAWSPARSGPATLLARATDSSGGQQPLQPLWNVLGYGNNAAVPRRVLVSAA
;
A
#
# COMPACT_ATOMS: atom_id res chain seq x y z
N MET A 1 9.04 3.98 20.88
CA MET A 1 10.16 4.54 20.07
C MET A 1 9.58 5.68 19.25
N MET A 2 10.19 6.86 19.25
CA MET A 2 9.74 7.97 18.41
C MET A 2 9.97 7.58 16.94
N PRO A 3 9.04 7.94 16.01
CA PRO A 3 9.27 7.75 14.58
C PRO A 3 10.60 8.41 14.17
N GLY A 4 11.35 7.79 13.25
CA GLY A 4 12.52 8.42 12.64
C GLY A 4 12.15 9.73 11.92
N SER A 5 13.14 10.54 11.58
CA SER A 5 12.94 11.83 10.87
C SER A 5 12.21 11.71 9.52
N ASP A 6 12.12 10.48 9.00
CA ASP A 6 11.52 10.17 7.68
C ASP A 6 10.03 9.79 7.76
N LEU A 7 9.44 9.78 8.96
CA LEU A 7 8.00 9.56 9.18
C LEU A 7 7.33 10.85 9.65
N ILE A 8 6.22 11.19 9.01
CA ILE A 8 5.36 12.32 9.36
C ILE A 8 4.15 11.79 10.13
N VAL A 9 4.05 12.14 11.42
CA VAL A 9 2.95 11.68 12.28
C VAL A 9 1.66 12.39 11.91
N VAL A 10 0.66 11.63 11.51
CA VAL A 10 -0.70 12.09 11.19
C VAL A 10 -1.62 11.96 12.41
N ARG A 11 -1.40 10.93 13.22
CA ARG A 11 -2.08 10.71 14.50
C ARG A 11 -1.13 10.00 15.46
N ALA A 12 -1.01 10.49 16.69
CA ALA A 12 -0.09 9.96 17.69
C ALA A 12 -0.60 8.66 18.34
N GLU A 13 -1.90 8.58 18.63
CA GLU A 13 -2.50 7.42 19.32
C GLU A 13 -3.89 7.08 18.73
N PRO A 14 -4.12 5.86 18.26
CA PRO A 14 -3.09 4.89 17.88
C PRO A 14 -2.20 5.43 16.74
N LEU A 15 -0.92 5.10 16.79
CA LEU A 15 0.07 5.69 15.88
C LEU A 15 -0.30 5.49 14.40
N CYS A 16 -0.39 6.59 13.68
CA CYS A 16 -0.50 6.66 12.22
C CYS A 16 0.53 7.65 11.69
N ALA A 17 1.44 7.20 10.85
CA ALA A 17 2.49 8.03 10.29
C ALA A 17 2.72 7.68 8.81
N GLU A 18 2.87 8.69 7.97
CA GLU A 18 3.17 8.53 6.55
C GLU A 18 4.66 8.68 6.29
N SER A 19 5.17 7.99 5.27
CA SER A 19 6.54 8.14 4.79
C SER A 19 6.77 9.54 4.24
N SER A 20 7.92 10.13 4.52
CA SER A 20 8.40 11.27 3.73
C SER A 20 8.55 10.85 2.26
N LEU A 21 8.12 11.70 1.32
CA LEU A 21 8.25 11.38 -0.11
C LEU A 21 9.72 11.26 -0.55
N ALA A 22 10.63 11.94 0.13
CA ALA A 22 12.06 11.89 -0.19
C ALA A 22 12.65 10.47 -0.09
N VAL A 23 12.21 9.67 0.90
CA VAL A 23 12.73 8.30 1.10
C VAL A 23 12.15 7.27 0.12
N GLN A 24 11.20 7.65 -0.72
CA GLN A 24 10.56 6.75 -1.69
C GLN A 24 11.35 6.66 -3.00
N ALA A 25 12.38 7.48 -3.18
CA ALA A 25 13.19 7.52 -4.40
C ALA A 25 14.08 6.28 -4.62
N ASP A 26 14.42 5.53 -3.56
CA ASP A 26 15.45 4.48 -3.57
C ASP A 26 14.93 3.06 -3.90
N GLY A 27 13.69 2.93 -4.33
CA GLY A 27 13.12 1.64 -4.73
C GLY A 27 12.50 0.85 -3.59
N LEU A 28 13.22 0.51 -2.52
CA LEU A 28 12.67 -0.05 -1.28
C LEU A 28 12.64 1.00 -0.19
N THR A 29 11.52 1.10 0.51
CA THR A 29 11.38 2.01 1.66
C THR A 29 12.07 1.40 2.88
N PRO A 30 13.01 2.11 3.55
CA PRO A 30 13.60 1.64 4.80
C PRO A 30 12.54 1.31 5.85
N LEU A 31 12.79 0.30 6.70
CA LEU A 31 11.86 -0.09 7.79
C LEU A 31 11.49 1.10 8.68
N SER A 32 12.47 1.94 9.02
CA SER A 32 12.28 3.13 9.87
C SER A 32 11.39 4.21 9.24
N ALA A 33 11.23 4.16 7.91
CA ALA A 33 10.47 5.14 7.12
C ALA A 33 9.20 4.55 6.50
N PHE A 34 8.96 3.24 6.62
CA PHE A 34 7.77 2.60 6.08
C PHE A 34 6.52 3.08 6.82
N TYR A 35 5.47 3.51 6.10
CA TYR A 35 4.27 4.07 6.70
C TYR A 35 3.63 3.15 7.74
N ILE A 36 3.08 3.73 8.79
CA ILE A 36 2.42 3.02 9.90
C ILE A 36 0.94 3.40 9.92
N ARG A 37 0.06 2.39 9.91
CA ARG A 37 -1.38 2.57 10.04
C ARG A 37 -1.95 1.61 11.07
N ASN A 38 -2.54 2.14 12.13
CA ASN A 38 -3.20 1.38 13.19
C ASN A 38 -4.64 1.85 13.39
N ASN A 39 -5.58 0.90 13.53
CA ASN A 39 -6.95 1.19 13.94
C ASN A 39 -7.08 1.26 15.46
N PHE A 40 -6.26 0.48 16.17
CA PHE A 40 -6.21 0.32 17.62
C PHE A 40 -4.77 0.51 18.10
N PRO A 41 -4.57 0.74 19.42
CA PRO A 41 -3.23 0.70 20.00
C PRO A 41 -2.50 -0.59 19.70
N ALA A 42 -1.16 -0.53 19.57
CA ALA A 42 -0.36 -1.72 19.30
C ALA A 42 -0.49 -2.74 20.44
N PRO A 43 -0.96 -3.96 20.16
CA PRO A 43 -1.32 -4.95 21.18
C PRO A 43 -0.09 -5.68 21.73
N SER A 44 -0.31 -6.60 22.68
CA SER A 44 0.67 -7.63 23.02
C SER A 44 0.88 -8.57 21.83
N LEU A 45 2.11 -9.04 21.64
CA LEU A 45 2.45 -9.92 20.53
C LEU A 45 1.86 -11.33 20.76
N ALA A 46 1.30 -11.91 19.71
CA ALA A 46 0.88 -13.31 19.74
C ALA A 46 2.09 -14.24 19.91
N THR A 47 1.97 -15.28 20.72
CA THR A 47 2.98 -16.34 20.84
C THR A 47 2.75 -17.47 19.85
N GLU A 48 1.52 -17.62 19.38
CA GLU A 48 1.08 -18.60 18.39
C GLU A 48 -0.03 -18.02 17.50
N LEU A 49 -0.19 -18.64 16.33
CA LEU A 49 -1.26 -18.38 15.37
C LEU A 49 -2.14 -19.62 15.29
N THR A 50 -3.45 -19.46 15.51
CA THR A 50 -4.42 -20.57 15.38
C THR A 50 -5.03 -20.61 13.98
N VAL A 51 -5.20 -21.82 13.45
CA VAL A 51 -5.91 -22.11 12.20
C VAL A 51 -7.10 -22.99 12.53
N GLY A 52 -8.33 -22.55 12.19
CA GLY A 52 -9.55 -23.23 12.59
C GLY A 52 -10.78 -22.90 11.72
N GLY A 53 -11.97 -23.12 12.29
CA GLY A 53 -13.25 -22.92 11.60
C GLY A 53 -13.62 -24.10 10.70
N ALA A 54 -14.00 -23.84 9.45
CA ALA A 54 -14.39 -24.87 8.46
C ALA A 54 -13.17 -25.65 7.93
N VAL A 55 -12.46 -26.33 8.83
CA VAL A 55 -11.33 -27.24 8.55
C VAL A 55 -11.60 -28.60 9.16
N ARG A 56 -10.83 -29.63 8.75
CA ARG A 56 -10.90 -30.99 9.35
C ARG A 56 -9.93 -31.12 10.51
N ARG A 57 -8.77 -30.45 10.47
CA ARG A 57 -7.68 -30.54 11.43
C ARG A 57 -7.26 -29.12 11.89
N PRO A 58 -7.97 -28.55 12.87
CA PRO A 58 -7.53 -27.29 13.45
C PRO A 58 -6.17 -27.48 14.14
N TYR A 59 -5.31 -26.46 14.06
CA TYR A 59 -3.97 -26.51 14.65
C TYR A 59 -3.44 -25.12 14.97
N SER A 60 -2.30 -25.04 15.65
CA SER A 60 -1.59 -23.81 15.94
C SER A 60 -0.17 -23.85 15.39
N LEU A 61 0.36 -22.67 15.07
CA LEU A 61 1.72 -22.43 14.60
C LEU A 61 2.43 -21.46 15.53
N THR A 62 3.64 -21.81 15.96
CA THR A 62 4.57 -20.85 16.55
C THR A 62 5.39 -20.15 15.45
N PRO A 63 6.07 -19.01 15.75
CA PRO A 63 7.03 -18.42 14.81
C PRO A 63 8.14 -19.38 14.38
N GLY A 64 8.51 -20.32 15.26
CA GLY A 64 9.48 -21.38 14.96
C GLY A 64 8.95 -22.39 13.92
N ASP A 65 7.68 -22.75 13.99
CA ASP A 65 7.04 -23.66 13.05
C ASP A 65 6.90 -23.02 11.66
N LEU A 66 6.50 -21.74 11.61
CA LEU A 66 6.40 -21.00 10.34
C LEU A 66 7.73 -21.01 9.57
N ARG A 67 8.85 -20.83 10.28
CA ARG A 67 10.18 -20.79 9.64
C ARG A 67 10.63 -22.12 9.02
N ARG A 68 9.99 -23.24 9.36
CA ARG A 68 10.28 -24.57 8.78
C ARG A 68 9.49 -24.86 7.51
N LEU A 69 8.46 -24.05 7.20
CA LEU A 69 7.64 -24.20 6.01
C LEU A 69 8.36 -23.60 4.77
N PRO A 70 7.99 -24.03 3.54
CA PRO A 70 8.53 -23.48 2.31
C PRO A 70 8.34 -21.95 2.25
N ARG A 71 9.42 -21.23 2.00
CA ARG A 71 9.42 -19.77 2.00
C ARG A 71 9.34 -19.20 0.60
N ARG A 72 8.72 -18.02 0.50
CA ARG A 72 8.67 -17.21 -0.71
C ARG A 72 9.04 -15.78 -0.38
N ARG A 73 9.83 -15.16 -1.26
CA ARG A 73 10.12 -13.72 -1.22
C ARG A 73 9.34 -13.01 -2.31
N LEU A 74 8.71 -11.89 -1.95
CA LEU A 74 7.95 -11.04 -2.85
C LEU A 74 8.24 -9.57 -2.54
N THR A 75 8.60 -8.78 -3.55
CA THR A 75 8.62 -7.32 -3.40
C THR A 75 7.23 -6.78 -3.70
N ALA A 76 6.67 -6.05 -2.77
CA ALA A 76 5.32 -5.48 -2.95
C ALA A 76 5.20 -4.11 -2.32
N THR A 77 4.48 -3.24 -3.02
CA THR A 77 3.99 -1.95 -2.53
C THR A 77 2.73 -2.20 -1.70
N LEU A 78 2.63 -1.55 -0.55
CA LEU A 78 1.41 -1.43 0.22
C LEU A 78 1.01 0.04 0.28
N GLU A 79 -0.27 0.32 0.06
CA GLU A 79 -0.88 1.64 0.16
C GLU A 79 -2.07 1.61 1.10
N CYS A 80 -2.20 2.62 1.97
CA CYS A 80 -3.43 2.81 2.75
C CYS A 80 -4.57 3.21 1.81
N ALA A 81 -5.74 2.59 1.93
CA ALA A 81 -6.91 2.95 1.11
C ALA A 81 -7.31 4.44 1.24
N GLY A 82 -6.92 5.10 2.34
CA GLY A 82 -7.14 6.52 2.57
C GLY A 82 -6.01 7.43 2.10
N ASN A 83 -4.96 6.91 1.44
CA ASN A 83 -3.86 7.74 0.94
C ASN A 83 -4.38 8.83 -0.01
N GLY A 84 -4.00 10.09 0.21
CA GLY A 84 -4.54 11.25 -0.55
C GLY A 84 -5.88 11.80 -0.02
N ARG A 85 -6.36 11.34 1.14
CA ARG A 85 -7.64 11.83 1.71
C ARG A 85 -7.64 13.34 1.96
N ALA A 86 -6.51 13.90 2.36
CA ALA A 86 -6.36 15.35 2.56
C ALA A 86 -6.65 16.19 1.30
N PHE A 87 -6.67 15.57 0.13
CA PHE A 87 -6.96 16.23 -1.15
C PHE A 87 -8.40 15.98 -1.66
N MET A 88 -9.26 15.35 -0.85
CA MET A 88 -10.68 15.22 -1.19
C MET A 88 -11.39 16.56 -1.01
N SER A 89 -12.20 16.92 -2.00
CA SER A 89 -13.04 18.11 -1.96
C SER A 89 -14.48 17.73 -2.39
N PRO A 90 -15.49 17.95 -1.53
CA PRO A 90 -15.43 18.41 -0.13
C PRO A 90 -14.58 17.50 0.78
N PRO A 91 -14.02 18.05 1.90
CA PRO A 91 -13.28 17.25 2.88
C PRO A 91 -14.11 16.12 3.48
N VAL A 92 -13.47 15.02 3.82
CA VAL A 92 -14.10 13.82 4.39
C VAL A 92 -13.42 13.40 5.69
N PRO A 93 -14.12 12.70 6.60
CA PRO A 93 -13.57 12.29 7.90
C PRO A 93 -12.50 11.19 7.77
N GLY A 94 -11.71 11.01 8.82
CA GLY A 94 -10.66 9.99 8.95
C GLY A 94 -9.26 10.61 8.95
N GLU A 95 -8.23 9.78 9.01
CA GLU A 95 -6.84 10.24 8.98
C GLU A 95 -6.57 11.00 7.69
N GLN A 96 -6.08 12.23 7.82
CA GLN A 96 -5.83 13.15 6.71
C GLN A 96 -4.46 12.85 6.08
N TRP A 97 -4.29 11.63 5.56
CA TRP A 97 -3.11 11.24 4.80
C TRP A 97 -2.91 12.17 3.61
N ARG A 98 -1.70 12.64 3.44
CA ARG A 98 -1.30 13.34 2.22
C ARG A 98 -0.96 12.32 1.13
N LEU A 99 0.32 12.08 0.86
CA LEU A 99 0.77 11.21 -0.25
C LEU A 99 1.70 10.09 0.21
N GLY A 100 2.11 10.09 1.48
CA GLY A 100 3.13 9.21 2.01
C GLY A 100 2.59 7.92 2.65
N ALA A 101 1.28 7.68 2.68
CA ALA A 101 0.72 6.44 3.20
C ALA A 101 0.85 5.29 2.17
N VAL A 102 2.02 5.18 1.55
CA VAL A 102 2.41 4.15 0.59
C VAL A 102 3.90 3.86 0.76
N SER A 103 4.30 2.60 0.65
CA SER A 103 5.70 2.17 0.77
C SER A 103 5.90 0.82 0.10
N THR A 104 7.12 0.53 -0.35
CA THR A 104 7.49 -0.74 -0.99
C THR A 104 8.56 -1.46 -0.18
N ALA A 105 8.38 -2.75 0.07
CA ALA A 105 9.35 -3.59 0.77
C ALA A 105 9.50 -4.95 0.11
N ALA A 106 10.63 -5.61 0.41
CA ALA A 106 10.81 -7.02 0.17
C ALA A 106 10.26 -7.81 1.37
N TRP A 107 9.31 -8.68 1.13
CA TRP A 107 8.61 -9.48 2.13
C TRP A 107 9.05 -10.93 2.00
N ASP A 108 9.40 -11.57 3.13
CA ASP A 108 9.67 -13.00 3.18
C ASP A 108 8.66 -13.67 4.09
N GLY A 109 8.08 -14.76 3.61
CA GLY A 109 7.06 -15.51 4.36
C GLY A 109 6.75 -16.84 3.72
N VAL A 110 5.63 -17.39 4.11
CA VAL A 110 5.12 -18.69 3.66
C VAL A 110 3.83 -18.43 2.86
N PRO A 111 3.63 -19.03 1.67
CA PRO A 111 2.34 -18.97 0.98
C PRO A 111 1.21 -19.38 1.91
N LEU A 112 0.12 -18.61 1.93
CA LEU A 112 -1.01 -18.93 2.81
C LEU A 112 -1.59 -20.31 2.51
N SER A 113 -1.61 -20.73 1.25
CA SER A 113 -2.01 -22.07 0.84
C SER A 113 -1.23 -23.16 1.58
N ALA A 114 0.09 -23.02 1.75
CA ALA A 114 0.92 -23.99 2.49
C ALA A 114 0.65 -23.95 4.01
N VAL A 115 0.17 -22.82 4.54
CA VAL A 115 -0.31 -22.72 5.94
C VAL A 115 -1.67 -23.40 6.09
N LEU A 116 -2.54 -23.34 5.09
CA LEU A 116 -3.88 -23.92 5.15
C LEU A 116 -3.93 -25.43 4.82
N GLU A 117 -2.96 -25.93 4.05
CA GLU A 117 -2.90 -27.34 3.62
C GLU A 117 -3.00 -28.34 4.78
N PRO A 118 -2.23 -28.23 5.89
CA PRO A 118 -2.31 -29.18 7.01
C PRO A 118 -3.67 -29.14 7.73
N ALA A 119 -4.40 -28.04 7.62
CA ALA A 119 -5.72 -27.89 8.26
C ALA A 119 -6.82 -28.68 7.53
N GLU A 120 -6.59 -29.12 6.28
CA GLU A 120 -7.57 -29.80 5.43
C GLU A 120 -8.88 -28.97 5.33
N VAL A 121 -8.81 -27.88 4.57
CA VAL A 121 -9.94 -26.96 4.34
C VAL A 121 -11.15 -27.72 3.80
N ARG A 122 -12.33 -27.52 4.39
CA ARG A 122 -13.56 -28.16 3.95
C ARG A 122 -14.07 -27.51 2.67
N ALA A 123 -14.69 -28.32 1.80
CA ALA A 123 -15.19 -27.84 0.51
C ALA A 123 -16.34 -26.81 0.62
N ASP A 124 -16.98 -26.71 1.78
CA ASP A 124 -18.05 -25.75 2.06
C ASP A 124 -17.52 -24.42 2.67
N ALA A 125 -16.20 -24.24 2.81
CA ALA A 125 -15.60 -22.96 3.19
C ALA A 125 -15.68 -21.95 2.03
N VAL A 126 -16.17 -20.74 2.32
CA VAL A 126 -16.36 -19.67 1.32
C VAL A 126 -15.41 -18.49 1.53
N GLU A 127 -14.98 -18.25 2.77
CA GLU A 127 -14.07 -17.15 3.14
C GLU A 127 -13.05 -17.60 4.19
N VAL A 128 -11.92 -16.90 4.21
CA VAL A 128 -10.90 -16.97 5.24
C VAL A 128 -10.89 -15.65 6.01
N VAL A 129 -11.15 -15.70 7.30
CA VAL A 129 -11.16 -14.56 8.21
C VAL A 129 -9.83 -14.50 8.96
N PHE A 130 -9.21 -13.33 8.95
CA PHE A 130 -7.93 -13.03 9.60
C PHE A 130 -8.17 -12.06 10.74
N THR A 131 -7.73 -12.42 11.96
CA THR A 131 -7.91 -11.58 13.16
C THR A 131 -6.57 -11.33 13.84
N GLY A 132 -6.24 -10.06 14.03
CA GLY A 132 -5.10 -9.62 14.82
C GLY A 132 -5.38 -9.63 16.32
N THR A 133 -4.31 -9.62 17.14
CA THR A 133 -4.45 -9.50 18.61
C THR A 133 -5.02 -8.14 19.05
N ASP A 134 -5.01 -7.14 18.18
CA ASP A 134 -5.67 -5.84 18.37
C ASP A 134 -7.20 -5.87 18.16
N GLY A 135 -7.74 -7.01 17.70
CA GLY A 135 -9.15 -7.16 17.35
C GLY A 135 -9.52 -6.72 15.94
N PHE A 136 -8.57 -6.19 15.15
CA PHE A 136 -8.80 -5.89 13.75
C PHE A 136 -9.03 -7.20 12.97
N ALA A 137 -10.12 -7.27 12.19
CA ALA A 137 -10.45 -8.45 11.42
C ALA A 137 -10.89 -8.10 10.00
N ARG A 138 -10.42 -8.90 9.03
CA ARG A 138 -10.77 -8.84 7.61
C ARG A 138 -10.88 -10.24 7.04
N SER A 139 -11.63 -10.38 5.94
CA SER A 139 -11.70 -11.64 5.20
C SER A 139 -11.25 -11.51 3.76
N LEU A 140 -10.86 -12.64 3.20
CA LEU A 140 -10.68 -12.87 1.76
C LEU A 140 -11.61 -13.98 1.34
N GLY A 141 -12.13 -13.92 0.10
CA GLY A 141 -12.74 -15.10 -0.52
C GLY A 141 -11.74 -16.25 -0.56
N ILE A 142 -12.23 -17.50 -0.53
CA ILE A 142 -11.35 -18.67 -0.50
C ILE A 142 -10.39 -18.69 -1.70
N ASP A 143 -10.88 -18.35 -2.89
CA ASP A 143 -10.05 -18.32 -4.10
C ASP A 143 -8.96 -17.24 -4.03
N ASP A 144 -9.28 -16.04 -3.52
CA ASP A 144 -8.30 -14.98 -3.30
C ASP A 144 -7.25 -15.43 -2.27
N ALA A 145 -7.67 -16.07 -1.17
CA ALA A 145 -6.80 -16.52 -0.10
C ALA A 145 -5.83 -17.65 -0.52
N MET A 146 -6.25 -18.49 -1.46
CA MET A 146 -5.42 -19.57 -2.02
C MET A 146 -4.47 -19.10 -3.13
N GLY A 147 -4.51 -17.82 -3.49
CA GLY A 147 -3.63 -17.25 -4.49
C GLY A 147 -2.16 -17.28 -4.07
N ASP A 148 -1.29 -17.47 -5.04
CA ASP A 148 0.16 -17.62 -4.83
C ASP A 148 0.82 -16.38 -4.20
N ASP A 149 0.22 -15.21 -4.34
CA ASP A 149 0.75 -13.92 -3.87
C ASP A 149 0.14 -13.46 -2.53
N VAL A 150 -0.50 -14.39 -1.80
CA VAL A 150 -0.94 -14.19 -0.42
C VAL A 150 0.01 -14.93 0.51
N LEU A 151 0.72 -14.18 1.35
CA LEU A 151 1.76 -14.72 2.23
C LEU A 151 1.47 -14.46 3.70
N LEU A 152 1.79 -15.42 4.55
CA LEU A 152 2.00 -15.19 5.99
C LEU A 152 3.47 -14.82 6.17
N VAL A 153 3.77 -13.54 6.46
CA VAL A 153 5.14 -13.02 6.51
C VAL A 153 5.60 -12.80 7.95
N ASP A 154 6.89 -12.98 8.18
CA ASP A 154 7.59 -12.72 9.44
C ASP A 154 8.85 -11.85 9.24
N THR A 155 9.17 -11.54 7.99
CA THR A 155 10.41 -10.82 7.62
C THR A 155 10.09 -9.74 6.58
N MET A 156 10.72 -8.58 6.72
CA MET A 156 10.56 -7.41 5.88
C MET A 156 11.93 -6.76 5.62
N ASN A 157 12.30 -6.55 4.36
CA ASN A 157 13.62 -6.05 3.93
C ASN A 157 14.83 -6.86 4.47
N GLY A 158 14.64 -8.17 4.71
CA GLY A 158 15.68 -9.04 5.25
C GLY A 158 15.81 -9.05 6.77
N GLU A 159 14.98 -8.27 7.47
CA GLU A 159 14.94 -8.19 8.93
C GLU A 159 13.63 -8.75 9.47
N ALA A 160 13.61 -9.22 10.73
CA ALA A 160 12.37 -9.63 11.38
C ALA A 160 11.38 -8.45 11.42
N LEU A 161 10.09 -8.74 11.28
CA LEU A 161 9.06 -7.72 11.43
C LEU A 161 9.22 -6.97 12.75
N THR A 162 9.12 -5.63 12.70
CA THR A 162 8.99 -4.85 13.92
C THR A 162 7.57 -4.95 14.48
N ARG A 163 7.39 -4.51 15.73
CA ARG A 163 6.09 -4.45 16.36
C ARG A 163 5.12 -3.60 15.54
N GLU A 164 5.56 -2.43 15.07
CA GLU A 164 4.76 -1.48 14.29
C GLU A 164 4.29 -2.07 12.95
N HIS A 165 5.08 -2.99 12.40
CA HIS A 165 4.81 -3.64 11.13
C HIS A 165 4.15 -5.03 11.27
N GLY A 166 3.76 -5.42 12.50
CA GLY A 166 2.86 -6.55 12.72
C GLY A 166 3.53 -7.84 13.16
N ALA A 167 4.74 -7.77 13.81
CA ALA A 167 5.36 -8.94 14.42
C ALA A 167 4.39 -9.69 15.36
N PRO A 168 4.53 -11.03 15.53
CA PRO A 168 5.44 -11.93 14.83
C PRO A 168 4.89 -12.40 13.48
N PHE A 169 3.61 -12.21 13.19
CA PHE A 169 2.93 -12.68 12.00
C PHE A 169 2.11 -11.53 11.37
N ARG A 170 2.26 -11.38 10.07
CA ARG A 170 1.46 -10.46 9.27
C ARG A 170 0.97 -11.14 8.01
N LEU A 171 -0.27 -10.90 7.63
CA LEU A 171 -0.74 -11.25 6.30
C LEU A 171 -0.20 -10.22 5.30
N LEU A 172 0.25 -10.66 4.15
CA LEU A 172 0.51 -9.87 2.96
C LEU A 172 -0.46 -10.33 1.87
N VAL A 173 -1.24 -9.40 1.32
CA VAL A 173 -2.08 -9.61 0.14
C VAL A 173 -1.57 -8.66 -0.92
N ALA A 174 -0.70 -9.16 -1.79
CA ALA A 174 -0.03 -8.33 -2.79
C ALA A 174 -1.04 -7.74 -3.78
N GLY A 175 -0.86 -6.47 -4.13
CA GLY A 175 -1.75 -5.75 -5.03
C GLY A 175 -3.02 -5.18 -4.38
N TRP A 176 -3.36 -5.58 -3.15
CA TRP A 176 -4.49 -5.00 -2.43
C TRP A 176 -4.04 -3.86 -1.51
N TYR A 177 -4.96 -2.94 -1.22
CA TYR A 177 -4.73 -1.92 -0.20
C TYR A 177 -4.37 -2.54 1.16
N GLY A 178 -3.52 -1.85 1.93
CA GLY A 178 -2.90 -2.34 3.15
C GLY A 178 -3.83 -2.82 4.26
N MET A 179 -5.15 -2.49 4.23
CA MET A 179 -6.11 -3.01 5.20
C MET A 179 -6.34 -4.53 5.05
N ALA A 180 -6.04 -5.13 3.89
CA ALA A 180 -6.10 -6.58 3.70
C ALA A 180 -4.90 -7.29 4.35
N ALA A 181 -3.79 -6.58 4.55
CA ALA A 181 -2.55 -7.09 5.13
C ALA A 181 -2.58 -7.00 6.66
N VAL A 182 -3.42 -7.84 7.30
CA VAL A 182 -3.66 -7.85 8.75
C VAL A 182 -2.38 -8.05 9.53
N LYS A 183 -2.10 -7.14 10.49
CA LYS A 183 -0.96 -7.16 11.40
C LYS A 183 -1.25 -7.94 12.67
N TRP A 184 -0.19 -8.34 13.39
CA TRP A 184 -0.31 -9.03 14.69
C TRP A 184 -1.25 -10.23 14.61
N LEU A 185 -1.19 -10.95 13.49
CA LEU A 185 -2.12 -12.01 13.19
C LEU A 185 -2.06 -13.11 14.27
N ALA A 186 -3.22 -13.43 14.87
CA ALA A 186 -3.36 -14.42 15.90
C ALA A 186 -4.30 -15.55 15.49
N ARG A 187 -5.21 -15.30 14.55
CA ARG A 187 -6.21 -16.29 14.15
C ARG A 187 -6.52 -16.22 12.65
N ILE A 188 -6.58 -17.42 12.05
CA ILE A 188 -7.09 -17.68 10.70
C ILE A 188 -8.29 -18.61 10.86
N GLU A 189 -9.47 -18.15 10.44
CA GLU A 189 -10.73 -18.88 10.54
C GLU A 189 -11.36 -19.08 9.18
N LEU A 190 -11.54 -20.34 8.75
CA LEU A 190 -12.29 -20.68 7.55
C LEU A 190 -13.79 -20.59 7.85
N SER A 191 -14.52 -19.79 7.09
CA SER A 191 -15.97 -19.54 7.28
C SER A 191 -16.81 -20.17 6.17
N ARG A 192 -17.98 -20.70 6.54
CA ARG A 192 -19.01 -21.19 5.60
C ARG A 192 -19.96 -20.10 5.14
N THR A 193 -19.87 -18.92 5.72
CA THR A 193 -20.73 -17.78 5.39
C THR A 193 -19.87 -16.54 5.19
N PRO A 194 -20.31 -15.58 4.37
CA PRO A 194 -19.61 -14.31 4.21
C PRO A 194 -19.41 -13.58 5.53
N PHE A 195 -18.21 -13.11 5.78
CA PHE A 195 -17.85 -12.35 6.98
C PHE A 195 -18.44 -10.93 6.91
N ARG A 196 -19.10 -10.51 7.98
CA ARG A 196 -19.77 -9.21 8.09
C ARG A 196 -19.22 -8.33 9.22
N GLY A 197 -17.92 -8.45 9.51
CA GLY A 197 -17.28 -7.61 10.52
C GLY A 197 -17.24 -6.14 10.11
N HIS A 198 -17.15 -5.23 11.09
CA HIS A 198 -17.14 -3.78 10.93
C HIS A 198 -16.19 -3.28 9.82
N PHE A 199 -14.97 -3.79 9.79
CA PHE A 199 -13.97 -3.39 8.78
C PHE A 199 -14.18 -4.05 7.40
N GLN A 200 -15.22 -4.87 7.23
CA GLN A 200 -15.56 -5.51 5.96
C GLN A 200 -16.77 -4.87 5.31
N VAL A 201 -17.77 -4.44 6.09
CA VAL A 201 -19.07 -3.99 5.57
C VAL A 201 -19.41 -2.53 5.90
N GLU A 202 -18.77 -1.91 6.90
CA GLU A 202 -19.03 -0.50 7.28
C GLU A 202 -17.82 0.40 7.01
N ARG A 203 -16.60 -0.15 7.13
CA ARG A 203 -15.34 0.55 6.82
C ARG A 203 -14.64 -0.14 5.66
N TYR A 204 -13.76 0.59 4.98
CA TYR A 204 -13.06 0.15 3.79
C TYR A 204 -14.00 -0.35 2.70
N VAL A 205 -15.07 0.42 2.48
CA VAL A 205 -16.07 0.22 1.42
C VAL A 205 -16.22 1.50 0.58
N ILE A 206 -16.56 1.35 -0.69
CA ILE A 206 -17.01 2.43 -1.57
C ILE A 206 -18.40 2.03 -2.05
N GLY A 207 -19.42 2.79 -1.63
CA GLY A 207 -20.81 2.33 -1.71
C GLY A 207 -21.00 1.10 -0.81
N ASP A 208 -21.46 0.01 -1.38
CA ASP A 208 -21.68 -1.29 -0.74
C ASP A 208 -20.55 -2.32 -0.98
N ARG A 209 -19.49 -1.92 -1.70
CA ARG A 209 -18.41 -2.83 -2.13
C ARG A 209 -17.16 -2.67 -1.28
N PRO A 210 -16.61 -3.76 -0.72
CA PRO A 210 -15.31 -3.71 -0.06
C PRO A 210 -14.21 -3.23 -1.01
N VAL A 211 -13.39 -2.30 -0.52
CA VAL A 211 -12.18 -1.87 -1.21
C VAL A 211 -11.19 -3.05 -1.22
N ARG A 212 -10.58 -3.32 -2.37
CA ARG A 212 -9.66 -4.44 -2.61
C ARG A 212 -8.36 -3.96 -3.25
N THR A 213 -8.29 -4.05 -4.56
CA THR A 213 -7.11 -3.76 -5.38
C THR A 213 -6.72 -2.28 -5.32
N MET A 214 -5.42 -2.01 -5.15
CA MET A 214 -4.88 -0.65 -5.23
C MET A 214 -5.10 -0.06 -6.62
N GLN A 215 -5.53 1.20 -6.65
CA GLN A 215 -5.73 1.93 -7.90
C GLN A 215 -4.37 2.35 -8.50
N LEU A 216 -4.34 2.46 -9.82
CA LEU A 216 -3.20 2.98 -10.56
C LEU A 216 -2.89 4.42 -10.14
N ARG A 217 -1.62 4.71 -9.81
CA ARG A 217 -1.19 6.03 -9.35
C ARG A 217 0.25 6.33 -9.75
N SER A 218 0.55 7.61 -10.00
CA SER A 218 1.89 8.17 -10.11
C SER A 218 2.03 9.36 -9.17
N LEU A 219 3.22 9.54 -8.61
CA LEU A 219 3.60 10.70 -7.79
C LEU A 219 4.91 11.28 -8.30
N ILE A 220 4.99 12.61 -8.33
CA ILE A 220 6.25 13.34 -8.47
C ILE A 220 6.90 13.42 -7.08
N LEU A 221 8.14 12.95 -6.96
CA LEU A 221 8.93 13.01 -5.72
C LEU A 221 9.88 14.21 -5.73
N ASP A 222 10.48 14.48 -6.88
CA ASP A 222 11.44 15.58 -7.10
C ASP A 222 11.09 16.31 -8.41
N PRO A 223 10.96 17.66 -8.39
CA PRO A 223 11.16 18.55 -7.26
C PRO A 223 10.09 18.41 -6.17
N ALA A 224 10.44 18.81 -4.94
CA ALA A 224 9.48 18.89 -3.84
C ALA A 224 8.38 19.93 -4.14
N ASP A 225 7.22 19.79 -3.48
CA ASP A 225 6.17 20.81 -3.59
C ASP A 225 6.66 22.15 -3.03
N GLU A 226 6.32 23.24 -3.74
CA GLU A 226 6.74 24.60 -3.42
C GLU A 226 8.27 24.84 -3.48
N ALA A 227 9.04 23.92 -4.10
CA ALA A 227 10.48 24.10 -4.28
C ALA A 227 10.80 25.28 -5.21
N ILE A 228 11.90 25.99 -4.92
CA ILE A 228 12.50 26.95 -5.82
C ILE A 228 13.50 26.20 -6.70
N VAL A 229 13.33 26.28 -8.01
CA VAL A 229 14.19 25.59 -8.99
C VAL A 229 14.83 26.61 -9.95
N PRO A 230 16.04 26.37 -10.44
CA PRO A 230 16.67 27.27 -11.41
C PRO A 230 15.98 27.21 -12.78
N PRO A 231 16.10 28.27 -13.62
CA PRO A 231 15.49 28.33 -14.96
C PRO A 231 16.27 27.52 -16.01
N THR A 232 16.96 26.49 -15.58
CA THR A 232 17.74 25.57 -16.43
C THR A 232 17.05 24.22 -16.51
N ARG A 233 17.54 23.34 -17.39
CA ARG A 233 17.05 21.98 -17.53
C ARG A 233 17.12 21.23 -16.18
N GLN A 234 16.00 20.71 -15.74
CA GLN A 234 15.82 19.90 -14.53
C GLN A 234 15.55 18.44 -14.88
N VAL A 235 15.70 17.55 -13.91
CA VAL A 235 15.20 16.18 -13.98
C VAL A 235 14.07 16.04 -12.96
N VAL A 236 12.86 15.78 -13.45
CA VAL A 236 11.70 15.45 -12.61
C VAL A 236 11.72 13.95 -12.37
N ARG A 237 11.54 13.52 -11.12
CA ARG A 237 11.56 12.11 -10.72
C ARG A 237 10.30 11.73 -9.96
N GLY A 238 9.91 10.49 -10.10
CA GLY A 238 8.78 9.97 -9.36
C GLY A 238 8.68 8.46 -9.33
N VAL A 239 7.59 7.99 -8.74
CA VAL A 239 7.20 6.58 -8.68
C VAL A 239 5.78 6.40 -9.18
N ALA A 240 5.49 5.21 -9.72
CA ALA A 240 4.13 4.85 -10.12
C ALA A 240 3.87 3.38 -9.82
N TRP A 241 2.64 3.05 -9.42
CA TRP A 241 2.22 1.70 -9.05
C TRP A 241 0.79 1.40 -9.45
N THR A 242 0.46 0.13 -9.48
CA THR A 242 -0.90 -0.40 -9.63
C THR A 242 -1.04 -1.68 -8.83
N GLY A 243 -2.23 -1.99 -8.37
CA GLY A 243 -2.53 -3.25 -7.69
C GLY A 243 -2.76 -4.43 -8.64
N SER A 244 -2.84 -4.19 -9.95
CA SER A 244 -3.07 -5.22 -10.97
C SER A 244 -2.11 -5.03 -12.14
N GLY A 245 -1.41 -6.11 -12.53
CA GLY A 245 -0.41 -6.03 -13.59
C GLY A 245 0.79 -5.16 -13.24
N HIS A 246 1.17 -4.24 -14.12
CA HIS A 246 2.30 -3.33 -13.94
C HIS A 246 2.09 -2.02 -14.69
N VAL A 247 2.78 -0.97 -14.28
CA VAL A 247 2.78 0.33 -14.97
C VAL A 247 3.54 0.20 -16.30
N THR A 248 2.95 0.67 -17.39
CA THR A 248 3.55 0.60 -18.76
C THR A 248 4.01 1.95 -19.27
N LEU A 249 3.39 3.05 -18.79
CA LEU A 249 3.70 4.41 -19.20
C LEU A 249 3.49 5.37 -18.04
N VAL A 250 4.34 6.37 -17.93
CA VAL A 250 4.10 7.58 -17.15
C VAL A 250 4.32 8.77 -18.06
N GLU A 251 3.44 9.75 -17.99
CA GLU A 251 3.51 10.99 -18.76
C GLU A 251 3.58 12.18 -17.82
N LEU A 252 4.33 13.19 -18.21
CA LEU A 252 4.50 14.46 -17.51
C LEU A 252 3.86 15.60 -18.31
N SER A 253 3.15 16.48 -17.63
CA SER A 253 2.62 17.75 -18.16
C SER A 253 3.16 18.92 -17.33
N ASP A 254 3.43 20.05 -17.98
CA ASP A 254 3.79 21.33 -17.38
C ASP A 254 2.88 22.48 -17.84
N ASP A 255 1.69 22.15 -18.36
CA ASP A 255 0.66 23.05 -18.88
C ASP A 255 -0.75 22.66 -18.40
N ASP A 256 -0.84 22.29 -17.10
CA ASP A 256 -2.08 21.90 -16.41
C ASP A 256 -2.84 20.75 -17.10
N GLY A 257 -2.10 19.81 -17.70
CA GLY A 257 -2.67 18.61 -18.31
C GLY A 257 -3.17 18.80 -19.75
N THR A 258 -2.83 19.92 -20.41
CA THR A 258 -3.20 20.17 -21.81
C THR A 258 -2.38 19.30 -22.75
N THR A 259 -1.06 19.24 -22.55
CA THR A 259 -0.16 18.35 -23.30
C THR A 259 0.61 17.41 -22.38
N TRP A 260 0.96 16.24 -22.90
CA TRP A 260 1.60 15.17 -22.12
C TRP A 260 2.80 14.62 -22.89
N ARG A 261 3.89 14.39 -22.17
CA ARG A 261 5.14 13.85 -22.72
C ARG A 261 5.49 12.57 -21.96
N ALA A 262 5.80 11.51 -22.68
CA ALA A 262 6.26 10.26 -22.08
C ALA A 262 7.55 10.47 -21.28
N THR A 263 7.63 9.80 -20.14
CA THR A 263 8.81 9.76 -19.27
C THR A 263 9.61 8.48 -19.50
N THR A 264 10.78 8.38 -18.89
CA THR A 264 11.59 7.15 -18.90
C THR A 264 11.27 6.34 -17.63
N LEU A 265 10.77 5.12 -17.80
CA LEU A 265 10.62 4.16 -16.73
C LEU A 265 11.97 3.48 -16.44
N ILE A 266 12.45 3.58 -15.19
CA ILE A 266 13.80 3.13 -14.80
C ILE A 266 13.81 1.63 -14.49
N ASP A 267 12.86 1.17 -13.68
CA ASP A 267 12.85 -0.21 -13.20
C ASP A 267 12.22 -1.17 -14.20
N THR A 268 12.71 -2.41 -14.22
CA THR A 268 12.04 -3.51 -14.93
C THR A 268 10.64 -3.74 -14.37
N PRO A 269 9.61 -3.94 -15.20
CA PRO A 269 8.25 -4.16 -14.74
C PRO A 269 8.17 -5.44 -13.90
N ARG A 270 7.55 -5.32 -12.72
CA ARG A 270 7.24 -6.43 -11.81
C ARG A 270 5.84 -6.24 -11.27
N PRO A 271 5.06 -7.30 -11.08
CA PRO A 271 3.76 -7.21 -10.42
C PRO A 271 3.91 -6.62 -9.02
N TYR A 272 2.91 -5.87 -8.58
CA TYR A 272 2.77 -5.33 -7.22
C TYR A 272 3.84 -4.35 -6.75
N THR A 273 4.85 -4.05 -7.59
CA THR A 273 5.98 -3.19 -7.21
C THR A 273 5.86 -1.86 -7.94
N TRP A 274 6.10 -0.77 -7.24
CA TRP A 274 6.19 0.51 -7.92
C TRP A 274 7.35 0.54 -8.92
N ARG A 275 7.25 1.42 -9.91
CA ARG A 275 8.29 1.72 -10.89
C ARG A 275 8.73 3.16 -10.73
N ARG A 276 10.03 3.37 -10.62
CA ARG A 276 10.62 4.71 -10.68
C ARG A 276 10.61 5.22 -12.12
N TRP A 277 10.45 6.50 -12.25
CA TRP A 277 10.48 7.17 -13.55
C TRP A 277 11.18 8.52 -13.45
N GLU A 278 11.70 8.99 -14.59
CA GLU A 278 12.28 10.33 -14.71
C GLU A 278 11.96 10.96 -16.06
N ALA A 279 11.95 12.30 -16.06
CA ALA A 279 11.77 13.11 -17.27
C ALA A 279 12.63 14.36 -17.22
N ALA A 280 13.21 14.74 -18.34
CA ALA A 280 13.80 16.03 -18.49
C ALA A 280 12.71 17.09 -18.61
N TRP A 281 12.86 18.19 -17.88
CA TRP A 281 11.96 19.34 -17.92
C TRP A 281 12.78 20.63 -18.01
N SER A 282 12.43 21.48 -18.98
CA SER A 282 13.03 22.80 -19.14
C SER A 282 11.91 23.84 -18.96
N PRO A 283 11.91 24.62 -17.87
CA PRO A 283 10.92 25.64 -17.67
C PRO A 283 10.90 26.64 -18.83
N ALA A 284 9.72 26.96 -19.35
CA ALA A 284 9.56 27.91 -20.45
C ALA A 284 9.80 29.36 -20.02
N ARG A 285 9.63 29.66 -18.72
CA ARG A 285 9.74 30.99 -18.13
C ARG A 285 10.01 30.93 -16.64
N SER A 286 10.55 32.02 -16.07
CA SER A 286 10.59 32.19 -14.61
C SER A 286 9.20 32.46 -14.04
N GLY A 287 9.01 32.17 -12.73
CA GLY A 287 7.75 32.33 -12.03
C GLY A 287 7.10 31.00 -11.64
N PRO A 288 5.84 31.00 -11.21
CA PRO A 288 5.12 29.80 -10.83
C PRO A 288 4.96 28.81 -12.01
N ALA A 289 5.20 27.52 -11.73
CA ALA A 289 4.95 26.44 -12.66
C ALA A 289 4.28 25.26 -11.93
N THR A 290 3.45 24.51 -12.65
CA THR A 290 2.74 23.34 -12.15
C THR A 290 3.13 22.13 -12.98
N LEU A 291 3.54 21.05 -12.31
CA LEU A 291 3.83 19.77 -12.94
C LEU A 291 2.75 18.76 -12.55
N LEU A 292 2.30 17.97 -13.51
CA LEU A 292 1.39 16.85 -13.32
C LEU A 292 2.01 15.57 -13.89
N ALA A 293 1.85 14.45 -13.21
CA ALA A 293 2.21 13.14 -13.73
C ALA A 293 0.99 12.22 -13.72
N ARG A 294 0.81 11.44 -14.78
CA ARG A 294 -0.22 10.39 -14.85
C ARG A 294 0.39 9.08 -15.35
N ALA A 295 -0.10 7.98 -14.82
CA ALA A 295 0.33 6.64 -15.21
C ALA A 295 -0.71 5.92 -16.08
N THR A 296 -0.23 4.96 -16.89
CA THR A 296 -1.03 3.95 -17.59
C THR A 296 -0.50 2.57 -17.21
N ASP A 297 -1.40 1.61 -16.98
CA ASP A 297 -1.03 0.23 -16.62
C ASP A 297 -1.17 -0.75 -17.80
N SER A 298 -0.78 -2.00 -17.57
CA SER A 298 -0.81 -3.07 -18.59
C SER A 298 -2.21 -3.49 -19.03
N SER A 299 -3.27 -3.06 -18.37
CA SER A 299 -4.65 -3.24 -18.81
C SER A 299 -5.14 -2.10 -19.73
N GLY A 300 -4.33 -1.04 -19.89
CA GLY A 300 -4.70 0.19 -20.59
C GLY A 300 -5.45 1.19 -19.71
N GLY A 301 -5.61 0.89 -18.41
CA GLY A 301 -6.19 1.83 -17.46
C GLY A 301 -5.28 3.05 -17.29
N GLN A 302 -5.87 4.25 -17.22
CA GLN A 302 -5.15 5.52 -17.05
C GLN A 302 -5.53 6.18 -15.73
N GLN A 303 -4.55 6.76 -15.04
CA GLN A 303 -4.75 7.51 -13.81
C GLN A 303 -5.61 8.76 -14.08
N PRO A 304 -6.69 9.00 -13.30
CA PRO A 304 -7.56 10.15 -13.48
C PRO A 304 -6.90 11.46 -13.00
N LEU A 305 -7.35 12.58 -13.54
CA LEU A 305 -6.94 13.92 -13.08
C LEU A 305 -7.81 14.40 -11.90
N GLN A 306 -9.00 13.85 -11.73
CA GLN A 306 -9.93 14.20 -10.65
C GLN A 306 -10.23 12.97 -9.79
N PRO A 307 -10.33 13.10 -8.47
CA PRO A 307 -10.65 11.98 -7.59
C PRO A 307 -12.11 11.57 -7.73
N LEU A 308 -12.38 10.27 -7.66
CA LEU A 308 -13.73 9.78 -7.45
C LEU A 308 -14.10 10.00 -5.97
N TRP A 309 -14.87 11.06 -5.70
CA TRP A 309 -15.26 11.40 -4.35
C TRP A 309 -16.15 10.32 -3.72
N ASN A 310 -15.88 9.97 -2.48
CA ASN A 310 -16.74 9.12 -1.66
C ASN A 310 -16.65 9.53 -0.19
N VAL A 311 -17.70 9.28 0.58
CA VAL A 311 -17.89 9.74 1.95
C VAL A 311 -16.77 9.29 2.92
N LEU A 312 -16.07 8.19 2.65
CA LEU A 312 -14.98 7.65 3.46
C LEU A 312 -13.58 8.06 2.93
N GLY A 313 -13.52 8.68 1.74
CA GLY A 313 -12.29 9.18 1.13
C GLY A 313 -11.28 8.07 0.81
N TYR A 314 -11.76 6.92 0.35
CA TYR A 314 -10.91 5.82 -0.09
C TYR A 314 -10.64 5.87 -1.58
N GLY A 315 -9.49 5.31 -1.98
CA GLY A 315 -9.13 5.12 -3.39
C GLY A 315 -8.88 6.42 -4.15
N ASN A 316 -8.51 7.51 -3.49
CA ASN A 316 -8.09 8.71 -4.19
C ASN A 316 -6.78 8.46 -4.94
N ASN A 317 -6.87 8.31 -6.24
CA ASN A 317 -5.74 8.08 -7.13
C ASN A 317 -5.55 9.20 -8.17
N ALA A 318 -6.20 10.35 -8.00
CA ALA A 318 -6.04 11.48 -8.90
C ALA A 318 -4.58 11.95 -8.99
N ALA A 319 -4.19 12.46 -10.15
CA ALA A 319 -2.92 13.16 -10.33
C ALA A 319 -2.88 14.39 -9.41
N VAL A 320 -1.81 14.51 -8.63
CA VAL A 320 -1.65 15.61 -7.68
C VAL A 320 -0.69 16.63 -8.26
N PRO A 321 -1.10 17.91 -8.40
CA PRO A 321 -0.24 18.97 -8.90
C PRO A 321 1.00 19.16 -8.00
N ARG A 322 2.17 19.30 -8.62
CA ARG A 322 3.42 19.69 -7.99
C ARG A 322 3.72 21.14 -8.39
N ARG A 323 3.59 22.05 -7.45
CA ARG A 323 3.86 23.48 -7.66
C ARG A 323 5.32 23.76 -7.38
N VAL A 324 5.94 24.55 -8.24
CA VAL A 324 7.33 25.00 -8.07
C VAL A 324 7.44 26.46 -8.46
N LEU A 325 8.45 27.15 -7.92
CA LEU A 325 8.80 28.49 -8.32
C LEU A 325 10.11 28.46 -9.11
N VAL A 326 10.04 28.76 -10.41
CA VAL A 326 11.23 28.91 -11.25
C VAL A 326 11.87 30.26 -10.94
N SER A 327 13.12 30.25 -10.46
CA SER A 327 13.85 31.49 -10.12
C SER A 327 14.06 32.39 -11.35
N ALA A 328 14.31 33.67 -11.13
CA ALA A 328 14.86 34.53 -12.17
C ALA A 328 16.25 34.04 -12.61
N ALA A 329 16.59 34.31 -13.87
CA ALA A 329 17.90 33.95 -14.45
C ALA A 329 19.04 34.77 -13.83
#